data_fbdb998c6961bdeb2c6112248f2aee87
#
_entry.id   fbdb998c6961bdeb2c6112248f2aee87
#
_cell.length_a   1.000
_cell.length_b   1.000
_cell.length_c   1.000
_cell.angle_alpha   90.00
_cell.angle_beta   90.00
_cell.angle_gamma   90.00
#
_symmetry.space_group_name_H-M   'P 1'
#
loop_
_entity.id
_entity.type
_entity.pdbx_description
1 polymer ?
#
loop_
_entity_poly.entity_id
_entity_poly.type
_entity_poly.pdbx_seq_one_letter_code
_entity_poly.pdbx_strand_id
1 'polypeptide(L)'
;MDDLTRQLSERFGFAKFRPGQEEVIRAVLAGRDAMAVMPTGLGKSLCYQLPATLLPGLTLVISPLIALMQDQVAGMKQRKIAAAAFHSGLSGIEKSRVIQDLNQRRLQLLYLAPERMQHEGFLQLLRSLWVSLLVVDEAHCISQWGHDFRPDYLKIGRLRQELTNPPCLALTATATTRVQTDLCKRLSLRDPLHLVAGFRRVNLALSVRLFQSRQEKLAKIGRAHV
;
A
#
# COMPACT_ATOMS: atom_id res chain seq x y z
N MET A 1 9.84 -1.31 26.88
CA MET A 1 8.99 -1.25 25.66
C MET A 1 9.90 -0.72 24.56
N ASP A 2 10.05 -1.45 23.46
CA ASP A 2 10.86 -0.99 22.31
C ASP A 2 10.31 0.34 21.80
N ASP A 3 11.16 1.25 21.35
CA ASP A 3 10.77 2.59 20.89
C ASP A 3 9.70 2.53 19.78
N LEU A 4 9.83 1.60 18.85
CA LEU A 4 8.88 1.43 17.76
C LEU A 4 7.47 1.02 18.24
N THR A 5 7.38 0.15 19.26
CA THR A 5 6.10 -0.24 19.87
C THR A 5 5.46 0.93 20.63
N ARG A 6 6.27 1.79 21.24
CA ARG A 6 5.77 3.03 21.84
C ARG A 6 5.18 3.96 20.79
N GLN A 7 5.86 4.21 19.66
CA GLN A 7 5.36 5.02 18.54
C GLN A 7 4.07 4.44 17.96
N LEU A 8 3.95 3.12 17.86
CA LEU A 8 2.74 2.44 17.43
C LEU A 8 1.56 2.77 18.36
N SER A 9 1.77 2.66 19.67
CA SER A 9 0.73 2.93 20.67
C SER A 9 0.32 4.41 20.67
N GLU A 10 1.28 5.32 20.70
CA GLU A 10 1.04 6.77 20.79
C GLU A 10 0.32 7.31 19.53
N ARG A 11 0.71 6.87 18.32
CA ARG A 11 0.21 7.43 17.05
C ARG A 11 -1.00 6.69 16.50
N PHE A 12 -1.09 5.38 16.74
CA PHE A 12 -2.14 4.53 16.13
C PHE A 12 -3.05 3.85 17.15
N GLY A 13 -2.73 3.88 18.45
CA GLY A 13 -3.51 3.29 19.52
C GLY A 13 -3.43 1.76 19.58
N PHE A 14 -2.42 1.15 18.95
CA PHE A 14 -2.26 -0.31 18.96
C PHE A 14 -1.20 -0.75 19.99
N ALA A 15 -1.53 -1.72 20.84
CA ALA A 15 -0.63 -2.21 21.87
C ALA A 15 0.51 -3.10 21.33
N LYS A 16 0.32 -3.72 20.14
CA LYS A 16 1.29 -4.65 19.52
C LYS A 16 1.12 -4.70 18.00
N PHE A 17 2.19 -5.03 17.31
CA PHE A 17 2.17 -5.34 15.88
C PHE A 17 1.45 -6.66 15.60
N ARG A 18 0.84 -6.75 14.44
CA ARG A 18 0.38 -8.01 13.87
C ARG A 18 1.57 -8.75 13.22
N PRO A 19 1.47 -10.07 13.03
CA PRO A 19 2.56 -10.86 12.42
C PRO A 19 3.07 -10.24 11.11
N GLY A 20 4.39 -10.06 11.01
CA GLY A 20 5.08 -9.51 9.84
C GLY A 20 5.09 -7.99 9.74
N GLN A 21 4.23 -7.25 10.45
CA GLN A 21 4.21 -5.77 10.35
C GLN A 21 5.51 -5.15 10.84
N GLU A 22 5.97 -5.56 12.01
CA GLU A 22 7.18 -4.99 12.63
C GLU A 22 8.42 -5.21 11.77
N GLU A 23 8.57 -6.42 11.21
CA GLU A 23 9.69 -6.79 10.34
C GLU A 23 9.75 -5.89 9.09
N VAL A 24 8.60 -5.70 8.42
CA VAL A 24 8.50 -4.81 7.24
C VAL A 24 8.79 -3.36 7.64
N ILE A 25 8.23 -2.87 8.74
CA ILE A 25 8.44 -1.49 9.20
C ILE A 25 9.91 -1.24 9.51
N ARG A 26 10.59 -2.16 10.22
CA ARG A 26 12.02 -2.03 10.52
C ARG A 26 12.88 -2.03 9.26
N ALA A 27 12.56 -2.87 8.28
CA ALA A 27 13.26 -2.91 7.00
C ALA A 27 13.18 -1.56 6.27
N VAL A 28 11.99 -0.98 6.12
CA VAL A 28 11.82 0.30 5.42
C VAL A 28 12.41 1.47 6.18
N LEU A 29 12.35 1.47 7.51
CA LEU A 29 13.00 2.49 8.35
C LEU A 29 14.53 2.41 8.27
N ALA A 30 15.08 1.21 8.03
CA ALA A 30 16.52 1.01 7.78
C ALA A 30 16.92 1.34 6.33
N GLY A 31 16.02 1.87 5.51
CA GLY A 31 16.29 2.22 4.11
C GLY A 31 16.36 1.02 3.15
N ARG A 32 15.89 -0.17 3.58
CA ARG A 32 15.84 -1.37 2.73
C ARG A 32 14.56 -1.41 1.92
N ASP A 33 14.65 -1.98 0.72
CA ASP A 33 13.47 -2.36 -0.04
C ASP A 33 12.75 -3.53 0.66
N ALA A 34 11.43 -3.59 0.50
CA ALA A 34 10.66 -4.70 1.02
C ALA A 34 9.52 -5.08 0.06
N MET A 35 9.22 -6.37 -0.01
CA MET A 35 8.03 -6.90 -0.63
C MET A 35 7.27 -7.74 0.39
N ALA A 36 6.01 -7.36 0.63
CA ALA A 36 5.18 -8.05 1.59
C ALA A 36 3.86 -8.52 0.97
N VAL A 37 3.68 -9.83 0.95
CA VAL A 37 2.43 -10.49 0.58
C VAL A 37 1.66 -10.78 1.86
N MET A 38 0.64 -9.98 2.14
CA MET A 38 -0.11 -10.03 3.40
C MET A 38 -1.61 -10.07 3.10
N PRO A 39 -2.36 -11.05 3.56
CA PRO A 39 -3.81 -11.13 3.37
C PRO A 39 -4.56 -9.87 3.79
N THR A 40 -5.72 -9.64 3.17
CA THR A 40 -6.63 -8.56 3.58
C THR A 40 -6.98 -8.70 5.06
N GLY A 41 -7.01 -7.59 5.79
CA GLY A 41 -7.30 -7.56 7.23
C GLY A 41 -6.07 -7.67 8.14
N LEU A 42 -4.86 -8.00 7.62
CA LEU A 42 -3.63 -7.99 8.42
C LEU A 42 -3.05 -6.59 8.67
N GLY A 43 -3.68 -5.55 8.15
CA GLY A 43 -3.25 -4.17 8.40
C GLY A 43 -2.02 -3.75 7.60
N LYS A 44 -1.96 -4.10 6.29
CA LYS A 44 -0.90 -3.68 5.35
C LYS A 44 -0.56 -2.20 5.42
N SER A 45 -1.59 -1.35 5.53
CA SER A 45 -1.42 0.11 5.52
C SER A 45 -0.54 0.62 6.65
N LEU A 46 -0.54 -0.04 7.82
CA LEU A 46 0.32 0.33 8.94
C LEU A 46 1.82 0.20 8.58
N CYS A 47 2.17 -0.73 7.67
CA CYS A 47 3.56 -0.97 7.25
C CYS A 47 4.21 0.25 6.56
N TYR A 48 3.41 1.21 6.10
CA TYR A 48 3.92 2.48 5.56
C TYR A 48 3.42 3.71 6.32
N GLN A 49 2.25 3.64 6.95
CA GLN A 49 1.70 4.77 7.69
C GLN A 49 2.54 5.12 8.93
N LEU A 50 2.98 4.12 9.69
CA LEU A 50 3.86 4.36 10.83
C LEU A 50 5.24 4.88 10.37
N PRO A 51 5.95 4.26 9.42
CA PRO A 51 7.17 4.83 8.85
C PRO A 51 7.01 6.26 8.35
N ALA A 52 5.92 6.59 7.67
CA ALA A 52 5.67 7.95 7.19
C ALA A 52 5.67 9.02 8.28
N THR A 53 5.35 8.64 9.51
CA THR A 53 5.40 9.58 10.67
C THR A 53 6.78 9.69 11.31
N LEU A 54 7.72 8.82 10.93
CA LEU A 54 9.05 8.72 11.51
C LEU A 54 10.16 9.12 10.52
N LEU A 55 9.89 8.98 9.22
CA LEU A 55 10.83 9.36 8.15
C LEU A 55 10.79 10.87 7.90
N PRO A 56 11.95 11.47 7.54
CA PRO A 56 12.08 12.94 7.36
C PRO A 56 11.58 13.34 5.99
N GLY A 57 10.89 12.94 5.22
CA GLY A 57 10.44 13.36 3.88
C GLY A 57 9.05 12.87 3.56
N LEU A 58 8.70 12.93 2.29
CA LEU A 58 7.41 12.49 1.81
C LEU A 58 7.38 10.97 1.65
N THR A 59 6.36 10.29 2.18
CA THR A 59 5.99 8.94 1.78
C THR A 59 5.00 9.01 0.63
N LEU A 60 5.41 8.53 -0.55
CA LEU A 60 4.58 8.50 -1.76
C LEU A 60 3.95 7.12 -1.91
N VAL A 61 2.63 7.02 -1.88
CA VAL A 61 1.86 5.77 -1.99
C VAL A 61 1.13 5.72 -3.32
N ILE A 62 1.52 4.82 -4.20
CA ILE A 62 0.78 4.55 -5.45
C ILE A 62 -0.30 3.52 -5.12
N SER A 63 -1.57 3.87 -5.34
CA SER A 63 -2.72 3.00 -5.09
C SER A 63 -3.76 3.12 -6.21
N PRO A 64 -4.42 2.02 -6.61
CA PRO A 64 -5.32 2.03 -7.76
C PRO A 64 -6.77 2.41 -7.40
N LEU A 65 -7.10 2.50 -6.12
CA LEU A 65 -8.48 2.64 -5.64
C LEU A 65 -8.72 3.99 -4.97
N ILE A 66 -9.38 4.90 -5.68
CA ILE A 66 -9.65 6.27 -5.21
C ILE A 66 -10.42 6.27 -3.88
N ALA A 67 -11.48 5.45 -3.76
CA ALA A 67 -12.26 5.38 -2.53
C ALA A 67 -11.38 4.97 -1.33
N LEU A 68 -10.53 3.96 -1.51
CA LEU A 68 -9.60 3.53 -0.47
C LEU A 68 -8.61 4.64 -0.09
N MET A 69 -8.07 5.37 -1.07
CA MET A 69 -7.18 6.52 -0.77
C MET A 69 -7.88 7.57 0.08
N GLN A 70 -9.15 7.89 -0.22
CA GLN A 70 -9.94 8.86 0.55
C GLN A 70 -10.16 8.41 1.98
N ASP A 71 -10.50 7.14 2.20
CA ASP A 71 -10.66 6.54 3.52
C ASP A 71 -9.34 6.57 4.31
N GLN A 72 -8.22 6.22 3.66
CA GLN A 72 -6.89 6.27 4.28
C GLN A 72 -6.53 7.70 4.69
N VAL A 73 -6.74 8.68 3.81
CA VAL A 73 -6.49 10.10 4.12
C VAL A 73 -7.35 10.59 5.27
N ALA A 74 -8.64 10.23 5.30
CA ALA A 74 -9.53 10.59 6.41
C ALA A 74 -9.03 10.01 7.74
N GLY A 75 -8.65 8.72 7.76
CA GLY A 75 -8.09 8.06 8.94
C GLY A 75 -6.77 8.68 9.42
N MET A 76 -5.90 9.12 8.51
CA MET A 76 -4.66 9.81 8.85
C MET A 76 -4.92 11.20 9.45
N LYS A 77 -5.83 11.98 8.85
CA LYS A 77 -6.20 13.30 9.36
C LYS A 77 -6.82 13.25 10.75
N GLN A 78 -7.65 12.23 11.05
CA GLN A 78 -8.19 12.00 12.41
C GLN A 78 -7.07 11.81 13.44
N ARG A 79 -5.94 11.23 13.03
CA ARG A 79 -4.72 11.06 13.86
C ARG A 79 -3.79 12.27 13.83
N LYS A 80 -4.22 13.38 13.24
CA LYS A 80 -3.41 14.60 13.06
C LYS A 80 -2.12 14.37 12.23
N ILE A 81 -2.15 13.38 11.32
CA ILE A 81 -1.06 13.09 10.40
C ILE A 81 -1.40 13.75 9.05
N ALA A 82 -0.46 14.54 8.54
CA ALA A 82 -0.67 15.31 7.32
C ALA A 82 -0.62 14.41 6.08
N ALA A 83 -1.80 14.13 5.52
CA ALA A 83 -1.95 13.27 4.35
C ALA A 83 -2.91 13.88 3.33
N ALA A 84 -2.64 13.63 2.06
CA ALA A 84 -3.51 14.00 0.94
C ALA A 84 -3.59 12.87 -0.09
N ALA A 85 -4.63 12.91 -0.93
CA ALA A 85 -4.73 12.08 -2.12
C ALA A 85 -4.71 12.97 -3.38
N PHE A 86 -4.08 12.49 -4.45
CA PHE A 86 -4.02 13.18 -5.74
C PHE A 86 -4.49 12.24 -6.85
N HIS A 87 -5.69 12.48 -7.35
CA HIS A 87 -6.35 11.65 -8.34
C HIS A 87 -7.18 12.49 -9.33
N SER A 88 -7.71 11.87 -10.37
CA SER A 88 -8.49 12.53 -11.44
C SER A 88 -9.78 13.21 -10.92
N GLY A 89 -10.44 12.62 -9.94
CA GLY A 89 -11.70 13.11 -9.39
C GLY A 89 -11.61 14.37 -8.51
N LEU A 90 -10.42 14.92 -8.24
CA LEU A 90 -10.28 16.17 -7.50
C LEU A 90 -10.68 17.37 -8.36
N SER A 91 -11.38 18.33 -7.76
CA SER A 91 -11.63 19.66 -8.34
C SER A 91 -10.32 20.45 -8.53
N GLY A 92 -10.35 21.51 -9.34
CA GLY A 92 -9.19 22.39 -9.53
C GLY A 92 -8.69 23.01 -8.21
N ILE A 93 -9.59 23.40 -7.33
CA ILE A 93 -9.27 23.98 -6.00
C ILE A 93 -8.56 22.96 -5.13
N GLU A 94 -9.06 21.72 -5.07
CA GLU A 94 -8.44 20.65 -4.28
C GLU A 94 -7.05 20.30 -4.81
N LYS A 95 -6.89 20.19 -6.15
CA LYS A 95 -5.58 19.97 -6.78
C LYS A 95 -4.58 21.07 -6.41
N SER A 96 -5.00 22.33 -6.52
CA SER A 96 -4.14 23.49 -6.16
C SER A 96 -3.74 23.45 -4.69
N ARG A 97 -4.65 23.09 -3.78
CA ARG A 97 -4.33 22.93 -2.35
C ARG A 97 -3.29 21.84 -2.10
N VAL A 98 -3.45 20.66 -2.71
CA VAL A 98 -2.47 19.57 -2.56
C VAL A 98 -1.11 19.99 -3.09
N ILE A 99 -1.04 20.66 -4.25
CA ILE A 99 0.19 21.18 -4.82
C ILE A 99 0.85 22.21 -3.90
N GLN A 100 0.06 23.10 -3.31
CA GLN A 100 0.55 24.08 -2.34
C GLN A 100 1.15 23.40 -1.09
N ASP A 101 0.44 22.42 -0.53
CA ASP A 101 0.92 21.67 0.64
C ASP A 101 2.20 20.88 0.35
N LEU A 102 2.34 20.34 -0.87
CA LEU A 102 3.58 19.67 -1.33
C LEU A 102 4.74 20.67 -1.43
N ASN A 103 4.53 21.83 -2.09
CA ASN A 103 5.56 22.88 -2.22
C ASN A 103 6.02 23.41 -0.85
N GLN A 104 5.12 23.46 0.11
CA GLN A 104 5.40 23.90 1.47
C GLN A 104 5.92 22.78 2.39
N ARG A 105 6.11 21.56 1.84
CA ARG A 105 6.58 20.37 2.56
C ARG A 105 5.76 20.06 3.82
N ARG A 106 4.46 20.29 3.75
CA ARG A 106 3.53 20.07 4.87
C ARG A 106 3.02 18.63 4.96
N LEU A 107 3.12 17.87 3.86
CA LEU A 107 2.61 16.50 3.79
C LEU A 107 3.64 15.47 4.22
N GLN A 108 3.21 14.50 5.04
CA GLN A 108 3.96 13.29 5.38
C GLN A 108 3.62 12.14 4.44
N LEU A 109 2.35 12.05 4.00
CA LEU A 109 1.88 11.06 3.03
C LEU A 109 1.16 11.70 1.85
N LEU A 110 1.48 11.21 0.66
CA LEU A 110 0.71 11.50 -0.55
C LEU A 110 0.26 10.18 -1.17
N TYR A 111 -1.04 9.96 -1.27
CA TYR A 111 -1.62 8.89 -2.07
C TYR A 111 -1.79 9.39 -3.51
N LEU A 112 -1.25 8.65 -4.46
CA LEU A 112 -1.25 9.00 -5.88
C LEU A 112 -1.93 7.93 -6.70
N ALA A 113 -2.93 8.33 -7.48
CA ALA A 113 -3.51 7.45 -8.47
C ALA A 113 -2.57 7.27 -9.67
N PRO A 114 -2.40 6.03 -10.19
CA PRO A 114 -1.36 5.72 -11.18
C PRO A 114 -1.48 6.55 -12.48
N GLU A 115 -2.69 6.89 -12.91
CA GLU A 115 -2.93 7.71 -14.10
C GLU A 115 -2.34 9.12 -13.99
N ARG A 116 -2.10 9.60 -12.77
CA ARG A 116 -1.49 10.93 -12.55
C ARG A 116 -0.02 10.99 -12.90
N MET A 117 0.65 9.84 -13.01
CA MET A 117 2.04 9.74 -13.48
C MET A 117 2.21 10.07 -14.97
N GLN A 118 1.13 10.39 -15.68
CA GLN A 118 1.19 10.86 -17.08
C GLN A 118 1.35 12.38 -17.20
N HIS A 119 1.17 13.13 -16.11
CA HIS A 119 1.20 14.59 -16.13
C HIS A 119 2.59 15.11 -15.79
N GLU A 120 3.35 15.53 -16.82
CA GLU A 120 4.75 15.95 -16.67
C GLU A 120 4.96 17.07 -15.64
N GLY A 121 4.11 18.09 -15.62
CA GLY A 121 4.21 19.17 -14.63
C GLY A 121 4.09 18.68 -13.18
N PHE A 122 3.29 17.63 -12.93
CA PHE A 122 3.20 17.03 -11.62
C PHE A 122 4.42 16.14 -11.29
N LEU A 123 4.95 15.44 -12.29
CA LEU A 123 6.20 14.67 -12.13
C LEU A 123 7.39 15.57 -11.82
N GLN A 124 7.49 16.74 -12.47
CA GLN A 124 8.53 17.74 -12.16
C GLN A 124 8.44 18.19 -10.70
N LEU A 125 7.24 18.44 -10.19
CA LEU A 125 7.04 18.74 -8.78
C LEU A 125 7.53 17.60 -7.90
N LEU A 126 7.11 16.35 -8.17
CA LEU A 126 7.54 15.19 -7.39
C LEU A 126 9.07 15.02 -7.36
N ARG A 127 9.76 15.23 -8.49
CA ARG A 127 11.23 15.19 -8.59
C ARG A 127 11.93 16.25 -7.74
N SER A 128 11.26 17.37 -7.44
CA SER A 128 11.79 18.43 -6.58
C SER A 128 11.63 18.16 -5.09
N LEU A 129 10.87 17.13 -4.73
CA LEU A 129 10.59 16.76 -3.35
C LEU A 129 11.55 15.67 -2.86
N TRP A 130 11.82 15.69 -1.58
CA TRP A 130 12.51 14.57 -0.93
C TRP A 130 11.51 13.47 -0.59
N VAL A 131 11.46 12.44 -1.44
CA VAL A 131 10.66 11.23 -1.21
C VAL A 131 11.50 10.25 -0.38
N SER A 132 11.12 10.03 0.87
CA SER A 132 11.81 9.13 1.80
C SER A 132 11.39 7.66 1.66
N LEU A 133 10.20 7.41 1.12
CA LEU A 133 9.67 6.07 0.91
C LEU A 133 8.70 6.08 -0.27
N LEU A 134 8.91 5.16 -1.21
CA LEU A 134 7.93 4.84 -2.26
C LEU A 134 7.17 3.57 -1.87
N VAL A 135 5.86 3.65 -1.85
CA VAL A 135 4.98 2.51 -1.57
C VAL A 135 4.16 2.19 -2.81
N VAL A 136 4.13 0.92 -3.16
CA VAL A 136 3.28 0.40 -4.23
C VAL A 136 2.22 -0.50 -3.60
N ASP A 137 1.05 0.06 -3.40
CA ASP A 137 -0.11 -0.69 -2.89
C ASP A 137 -0.77 -1.47 -4.04
N GLU A 138 -1.38 -2.60 -3.73
CA GLU A 138 -1.87 -3.57 -4.70
C GLU A 138 -0.85 -3.86 -5.82
N ALA A 139 0.41 -4.09 -5.39
CA ALA A 139 1.55 -4.20 -6.27
C ALA A 139 1.41 -5.29 -7.35
N HIS A 140 0.53 -6.30 -7.15
CA HIS A 140 0.23 -7.30 -8.16
C HIS A 140 -0.26 -6.70 -9.49
N CYS A 141 -0.81 -5.47 -9.46
CA CYS A 141 -1.24 -4.74 -10.66
C CYS A 141 -0.10 -4.43 -11.65
N ILE A 142 1.18 -4.49 -11.23
CA ILE A 142 2.32 -4.25 -12.12
C ILE A 142 2.60 -5.44 -13.04
N SER A 143 2.16 -6.64 -12.67
CA SER A 143 2.46 -7.89 -13.37
C SER A 143 1.33 -8.31 -14.30
N GLN A 144 1.67 -8.64 -15.54
CA GLN A 144 0.71 -9.24 -16.48
C GLN A 144 0.23 -10.64 -16.03
N TRP A 145 0.93 -11.24 -15.08
CA TRP A 145 0.55 -12.51 -14.46
C TRP A 145 -0.28 -12.33 -13.19
N GLY A 146 -0.54 -11.08 -12.79
CA GLY A 146 -1.46 -10.71 -11.72
C GLY A 146 -2.92 -10.77 -12.21
N HIS A 147 -3.86 -10.84 -11.28
CA HIS A 147 -5.29 -10.92 -11.60
C HIS A 147 -5.93 -9.56 -12.00
N ASP A 148 -5.24 -8.44 -11.76
CA ASP A 148 -5.71 -7.07 -12.09
C ASP A 148 -4.54 -6.24 -12.65
N PHE A 149 -4.06 -6.61 -13.84
CA PHE A 149 -2.97 -5.90 -14.50
C PHE A 149 -3.40 -4.49 -14.91
N ARG A 150 -2.56 -3.50 -14.58
CA ARG A 150 -2.78 -2.09 -14.92
C ARG A 150 -1.55 -1.50 -15.63
N PRO A 151 -1.66 -1.12 -16.91
CA PRO A 151 -0.52 -0.60 -17.69
C PRO A 151 0.20 0.59 -17.06
N ASP A 152 -0.52 1.47 -16.35
CA ASP A 152 0.09 2.63 -15.68
C ASP A 152 1.06 2.23 -14.56
N TYR A 153 0.89 1.06 -13.95
CA TYR A 153 1.83 0.53 -12.94
C TYR A 153 3.22 0.24 -13.52
N LEU A 154 3.35 -0.02 -14.82
CA LEU A 154 4.65 -0.22 -15.47
C LEU A 154 5.56 1.01 -15.39
N LYS A 155 4.98 2.20 -15.20
CA LYS A 155 5.71 3.47 -15.10
C LYS A 155 6.37 3.68 -13.73
N ILE A 156 5.96 2.91 -12.71
CA ILE A 156 6.41 3.11 -11.31
C ILE A 156 7.93 2.89 -11.18
N GLY A 157 8.48 1.88 -11.84
CA GLY A 157 9.92 1.64 -11.80
C GLY A 157 10.74 2.81 -12.35
N ARG A 158 10.29 3.44 -13.45
CA ARG A 158 10.89 4.65 -13.99
C ARG A 158 10.73 5.84 -13.05
N LEU A 159 9.52 6.06 -12.50
CA LEU A 159 9.28 7.11 -11.51
C LEU A 159 10.25 6.96 -10.32
N ARG A 160 10.44 5.75 -9.81
CA ARG A 160 11.39 5.49 -8.72
C ARG A 160 12.80 5.97 -9.04
N GLN A 161 13.31 5.67 -10.25
CA GLN A 161 14.63 6.13 -10.71
C GLN A 161 14.68 7.67 -10.77
N GLU A 162 13.65 8.30 -11.28
CA GLU A 162 13.53 9.76 -11.36
C GLU A 162 13.45 10.45 -9.97
N LEU A 163 12.99 9.72 -8.95
CA LEU A 163 12.96 10.15 -7.53
C LEU A 163 14.25 9.83 -6.76
N THR A 164 15.37 9.57 -7.46
CA THR A 164 16.67 9.22 -6.85
C THR A 164 16.68 7.89 -6.08
N ASN A 165 15.85 6.94 -6.51
CA ASN A 165 15.76 5.59 -5.98
C ASN A 165 15.50 5.49 -4.47
N PRO A 166 14.41 6.07 -3.95
CA PRO A 166 14.05 5.90 -2.56
C PRO A 166 13.82 4.41 -2.22
N PRO A 167 13.93 4.01 -0.93
CA PRO A 167 13.46 2.71 -0.49
C PRO A 167 12.05 2.44 -1.01
N CYS A 168 11.78 1.20 -1.43
CA CYS A 168 10.50 0.84 -2.01
C CYS A 168 9.84 -0.30 -1.23
N LEU A 169 8.58 -0.10 -0.87
CA LEU A 169 7.73 -1.10 -0.24
C LEU A 169 6.63 -1.53 -1.21
N ALA A 170 6.70 -2.76 -1.71
CA ALA A 170 5.65 -3.37 -2.51
C ALA A 170 4.70 -4.20 -1.62
N LEU A 171 3.43 -3.85 -1.61
CA LEU A 171 2.38 -4.48 -0.81
C LEU A 171 1.31 -5.10 -1.70
N THR A 172 0.92 -6.32 -1.40
CA THR A 172 -0.24 -6.96 -2.06
C THR A 172 -0.89 -7.99 -1.13
N ALA A 173 -2.16 -8.29 -1.38
CA ALA A 173 -2.85 -9.37 -0.68
C ALA A 173 -2.51 -10.74 -1.27
N THR A 174 -2.23 -10.82 -2.57
CA THR A 174 -2.04 -12.06 -3.31
C THR A 174 -0.91 -11.90 -4.33
N ALA A 175 0.05 -12.80 -4.32
CA ALA A 175 1.07 -12.88 -5.37
C ALA A 175 1.65 -14.30 -5.43
N THR A 176 1.56 -14.92 -6.60
CA THR A 176 2.30 -16.17 -6.87
C THR A 176 3.80 -15.88 -6.93
N THR A 177 4.64 -16.90 -6.82
CA THR A 177 6.10 -16.74 -6.93
C THR A 177 6.52 -16.04 -8.24
N ARG A 178 5.82 -16.32 -9.34
CA ARG A 178 6.03 -15.66 -10.63
C ARG A 178 5.74 -14.16 -10.58
N VAL A 179 4.63 -13.77 -9.94
CA VAL A 179 4.26 -12.37 -9.73
C VAL A 179 5.29 -11.68 -8.83
N GLN A 180 5.72 -12.33 -7.75
CA GLN A 180 6.74 -11.79 -6.84
C GLN A 180 8.07 -11.50 -7.57
N THR A 181 8.54 -12.43 -8.40
CA THR A 181 9.76 -12.24 -9.20
C THR A 181 9.60 -11.08 -10.19
N ASP A 182 8.45 -10.98 -10.88
CA ASP A 182 8.18 -9.89 -11.83
C ASP A 182 8.12 -8.53 -11.11
N LEU A 183 7.50 -8.47 -9.93
CA LEU A 183 7.48 -7.27 -9.06
C LEU A 183 8.89 -6.78 -8.73
N CYS A 184 9.74 -7.65 -8.22
CA CYS A 184 11.12 -7.30 -7.86
C CYS A 184 11.88 -6.71 -9.06
N LYS A 185 11.73 -7.33 -10.23
CA LYS A 185 12.37 -6.88 -11.46
C LYS A 185 11.87 -5.53 -11.93
N ARG A 186 10.54 -5.35 -12.03
CA ARG A 186 9.90 -4.11 -12.57
C ARG A 186 10.09 -2.91 -11.66
N LEU A 187 10.11 -3.13 -10.34
CA LEU A 187 10.37 -2.08 -9.36
C LEU A 187 11.86 -1.89 -9.08
N SER A 188 12.74 -2.71 -9.69
CA SER A 188 14.19 -2.69 -9.45
C SER A 188 14.51 -2.75 -7.95
N LEU A 189 13.85 -3.67 -7.22
CA LEU A 189 14.08 -3.83 -5.79
C LEU A 189 15.50 -4.40 -5.55
N ARG A 190 16.21 -3.80 -4.56
CA ARG A 190 17.59 -4.13 -4.22
C ARG A 190 17.61 -4.90 -2.91
N ASP A 191 18.02 -6.16 -2.95
CA ASP A 191 18.04 -7.07 -1.79
C ASP A 191 16.85 -6.88 -0.84
N PRO A 192 15.59 -7.01 -1.37
CA PRO A 192 14.42 -6.67 -0.59
C PRO A 192 14.19 -7.70 0.53
N LEU A 193 13.62 -7.22 1.64
CA LEU A 193 12.96 -8.12 2.56
C LEU A 193 11.78 -8.79 1.84
N HIS A 194 11.75 -10.12 1.82
CA HIS A 194 10.62 -10.89 1.32
C HIS A 194 9.78 -11.42 2.49
N LEU A 195 8.59 -10.86 2.67
CA LEU A 195 7.65 -11.37 3.66
C LEU A 195 6.42 -11.94 2.95
N VAL A 196 6.14 -13.22 3.19
CA VAL A 196 4.89 -13.87 2.77
C VAL A 196 4.17 -14.33 4.00
N ALA A 197 3.15 -13.59 4.43
CA ALA A 197 2.33 -13.97 5.57
C ALA A 197 1.42 -15.15 5.18
N GLY A 198 1.21 -16.09 6.11
CA GLY A 198 0.37 -17.26 5.87
C GLY A 198 -1.07 -16.87 5.54
N PHE A 199 -1.65 -17.52 4.53
CA PHE A 199 -3.04 -17.30 4.09
C PHE A 199 -4.07 -18.04 4.95
N ARG A 200 -3.64 -18.93 5.85
CA ARG A 200 -4.52 -19.72 6.69
C ARG A 200 -5.21 -18.83 7.73
N ARG A 201 -6.50 -18.65 7.56
CA ARG A 201 -7.36 -18.02 8.57
C ARG A 201 -7.87 -19.08 9.52
N VAL A 202 -7.36 -19.12 10.74
CA VAL A 202 -7.72 -20.14 11.75
C VAL A 202 -9.20 -20.11 12.15
N ASN A 203 -9.87 -18.96 11.92
CA ASN A 203 -11.30 -18.76 12.19
C ASN A 203 -12.21 -19.11 11.01
N LEU A 204 -11.66 -19.56 9.87
CA LEU A 204 -12.41 -19.99 8.70
C LEU A 204 -12.19 -21.47 8.44
N ALA A 205 -13.23 -22.27 8.59
CA ALA A 205 -13.26 -23.66 8.19
C ALA A 205 -13.78 -23.77 6.75
N LEU A 206 -12.95 -24.31 5.87
CA LEU A 206 -13.35 -24.62 4.48
C LEU A 206 -13.80 -26.08 4.42
N SER A 207 -15.01 -26.34 3.94
CA SER A 207 -15.50 -27.68 3.70
C SER A 207 -16.13 -27.81 2.32
N VAL A 208 -15.90 -28.95 1.67
CA VAL A 208 -16.56 -29.30 0.40
C VAL A 208 -17.66 -30.31 0.71
N ARG A 209 -18.87 -30.03 0.24
CA ARG A 209 -20.00 -30.96 0.32
C ARG A 209 -20.49 -31.27 -1.09
N LEU A 210 -20.58 -32.56 -1.38
CA LEU A 210 -21.17 -33.04 -2.61
C LEU A 210 -22.68 -33.22 -2.37
N PHE A 211 -23.48 -32.75 -3.32
CA PHE A 211 -24.94 -32.90 -3.33
C PHE A 211 -25.36 -33.74 -4.53
N GLN A 212 -26.31 -34.61 -4.29
CA GLN A 212 -26.83 -35.48 -5.36
C GLN A 212 -27.90 -34.76 -6.21
N SER A 213 -28.50 -33.67 -5.71
CA SER A 213 -29.50 -32.92 -6.45
C SER A 213 -29.37 -31.40 -6.24
N ARG A 214 -29.89 -30.62 -7.23
CA ARG A 214 -29.97 -29.16 -7.17
C ARG A 214 -30.88 -28.69 -6.01
N GLN A 215 -31.96 -29.44 -5.72
CA GLN A 215 -32.87 -29.07 -4.62
C GLN A 215 -32.22 -29.19 -3.23
N GLU A 216 -31.46 -30.25 -3.03
CA GLU A 216 -30.68 -30.43 -1.77
C GLU A 216 -29.65 -29.31 -1.57
N LYS A 217 -28.96 -28.90 -2.65
CA LYS A 217 -28.01 -27.76 -2.62
C LYS A 217 -28.69 -26.46 -2.22
N LEU A 218 -29.85 -26.14 -2.84
CA LEU A 218 -30.59 -24.90 -2.57
C LEU A 218 -31.15 -24.86 -1.14
N ALA A 219 -31.67 -25.97 -0.63
CA ALA A 219 -32.16 -26.07 0.75
C ALA A 219 -31.09 -25.79 1.83
N LYS A 220 -29.81 -26.05 1.53
CA LYS A 220 -28.70 -25.76 2.44
C LYS A 220 -28.10 -24.36 2.31
N ILE A 221 -28.10 -23.79 1.10
CA ILE A 221 -27.61 -22.41 0.89
C ILE A 221 -28.51 -21.40 1.62
N GLY A 222 -29.82 -21.59 1.63
CA GLY A 222 -30.78 -20.72 2.34
C GLY A 222 -30.62 -20.70 3.87
N ARG A 223 -29.86 -21.61 4.47
CA ARG A 223 -29.56 -21.65 5.92
C ARG A 223 -28.24 -20.97 6.30
N ALA A 224 -27.47 -20.53 5.35
CA ALA A 224 -26.15 -19.89 5.59
C ALA A 224 -26.23 -18.36 5.82
N HIS A 225 -27.41 -17.79 5.82
CA HIS A 225 -27.66 -16.34 5.98
C HIS A 225 -28.56 -16.00 7.16
N VAL A 226 -28.49 -16.78 8.22
CA VAL A 226 -29.16 -16.44 9.50
C VAL A 226 -28.10 -16.27 10.58
#